data_3f8786138a141aa02de7a1899a4b9ed5
#
_entry.id   3f8786138a141aa02de7a1899a4b9ed5
#
_cell.length_a   1.000
_cell.length_b   1.000
_cell.length_c   1.000
_cell.angle_alpha   90.00
_cell.angle_beta   90.00
_cell.angle_gamma   90.00
#
_symmetry.space_group_name_H-M   'P 1'
#
loop_
_entity.id
_entity.type
_entity.pdbx_description
1 polymer ?
#
loop_
_entity_poly.entity_id
_entity_poly.type
_entity_poly.pdbx_seq_one_letter_code
_entity_poly.pdbx_strand_id
1 'polypeptide(L)'
;MMRAAAAIVSLALSGALVVATAACDQDGSEASEAHYGDCEVSGRYGEFHLSPETAGALTVKTTLPAPGWWNGDAADSVKSGYEYCMAANIAYRSGLDRVKVENAPFPEVVSGRTDDFDLALAQITITPERRRVADFSPPYLSSTLGVLIRDDENVGADNIRDVRIGVAEGTTGDAFVEDRLKPTKPVTAFANDPEMVTALEEGRIDAVVHDTTILLAYPQKREGRVRLVGQYRTDQGYGALYPKGSPDRRELDRIIEQLIDDGTLAKLSVVYLGAAFGQDPAKIPYFTVAAGS
;
A
#
# COMPACT_ATOMS: atom_id res chain seq x y z
N MET A 1 -52.83 5.60 85.85
CA MET A 1 -53.22 6.99 85.51
C MET A 1 -53.32 7.05 83.95
N MET A 2 -54.51 7.34 83.55
CA MET A 2 -55.00 7.46 82.16
C MET A 2 -54.32 8.55 81.35
N ARG A 3 -54.12 8.36 80.07
CA ARG A 3 -54.55 9.32 79.05
C ARG A 3 -54.47 8.74 77.69
N ALA A 4 -55.64 8.76 77.02
CA ALA A 4 -55.90 8.44 75.64
C ALA A 4 -55.33 9.53 74.71
N ALA A 5 -54.95 9.16 73.51
CA ALA A 5 -54.78 10.11 72.41
C ALA A 5 -55.23 9.46 71.08
N ALA A 6 -55.99 10.25 70.38
CA ALA A 6 -56.88 9.93 69.26
C ALA A 6 -56.14 9.57 67.97
N ALA A 7 -56.76 8.68 67.20
CA ALA A 7 -56.41 8.32 65.81
C ALA A 7 -56.94 9.45 64.83
N ILE A 8 -56.06 9.93 63.97
CA ILE A 8 -56.42 10.72 62.80
C ILE A 8 -56.25 9.85 61.59
N VAL A 9 -57.38 9.53 60.92
CA VAL A 9 -57.40 8.85 59.63
C VAL A 9 -57.21 9.89 58.53
N SER A 10 -56.10 9.83 57.83
CA SER A 10 -55.90 10.64 56.63
C SER A 10 -56.11 9.75 55.38
N LEU A 11 -57.15 10.07 54.66
CA LEU A 11 -57.50 9.46 53.36
C LEU A 11 -56.54 10.02 52.30
N ALA A 12 -55.62 9.22 51.76
CA ALA A 12 -54.79 9.60 50.63
C ALA A 12 -55.39 9.08 49.32
N LEU A 13 -55.83 10.01 48.49
CA LEU A 13 -56.25 9.76 47.11
C LEU A 13 -55.03 9.42 46.26
N SER A 14 -54.91 8.17 45.82
CA SER A 14 -53.85 7.74 44.92
C SER A 14 -54.29 8.00 43.46
N GLY A 15 -53.84 9.11 42.87
CA GLY A 15 -53.93 9.37 41.42
C GLY A 15 -52.90 8.51 40.69
N ALA A 16 -53.33 7.52 39.95
CA ALA A 16 -52.43 6.76 39.05
C ALA A 16 -52.07 7.62 37.82
N LEU A 17 -50.84 8.08 37.77
CA LEU A 17 -50.28 8.72 36.59
C LEU A 17 -49.79 7.61 35.64
N VAL A 18 -50.56 7.32 34.56
CA VAL A 18 -50.11 6.45 33.48
C VAL A 18 -49.10 7.22 32.66
N VAL A 19 -47.83 6.95 32.88
CA VAL A 19 -46.77 7.39 31.97
C VAL A 19 -46.73 6.43 30.80
N ALA A 20 -47.23 6.85 29.64
CA ALA A 20 -47.04 6.16 28.38
C ALA A 20 -45.58 6.37 27.98
N THR A 21 -44.74 5.35 28.20
CA THR A 21 -43.40 5.29 27.60
C THR A 21 -43.59 4.93 26.14
N ALA A 22 -43.42 5.95 25.26
CA ALA A 22 -43.19 5.69 23.85
C ALA A 22 -41.85 4.94 23.73
N ALA A 23 -41.91 3.64 23.49
CA ALA A 23 -40.75 2.90 23.04
C ALA A 23 -40.41 3.39 21.64
N CYS A 24 -39.37 4.23 21.54
CA CYS A 24 -38.66 4.38 20.28
C CYS A 24 -37.95 3.05 20.03
N ASP A 25 -38.47 2.29 19.08
CA ASP A 25 -37.69 1.23 18.43
C ASP A 25 -36.48 1.92 17.83
N GLN A 26 -35.35 1.87 18.56
CA GLN A 26 -34.04 2.03 17.96
C GLN A 26 -33.78 0.72 17.20
N ASP A 27 -34.04 0.76 15.90
CA ASP A 27 -33.38 -0.13 14.97
C ASP A 27 -31.87 0.06 15.21
N GLY A 28 -31.34 -0.78 16.07
CA GLY A 28 -29.91 -0.93 16.30
C GLY A 28 -29.32 -1.65 15.09
N SER A 29 -29.09 -0.93 13.99
CA SER A 29 -28.03 -1.30 13.11
C SER A 29 -26.75 -1.10 13.96
N GLU A 30 -26.17 -2.18 14.45
CA GLU A 30 -24.79 -2.15 14.95
C GLU A 30 -23.93 -1.54 13.83
N ALA A 31 -23.59 -0.26 13.99
CA ALA A 31 -22.59 0.35 13.14
C ALA A 31 -21.33 -0.47 13.38
N SER A 32 -20.95 -1.27 12.38
CA SER A 32 -19.68 -2.00 12.39
C SER A 32 -18.60 -0.99 12.73
N GLU A 33 -17.86 -1.21 13.83
CA GLU A 33 -16.75 -0.34 14.16
C GLU A 33 -15.80 -0.32 12.94
N ALA A 34 -15.55 0.87 12.42
CA ALA A 34 -14.70 1.03 11.27
C ALA A 34 -13.26 0.60 11.59
N HIS A 35 -12.69 -0.30 10.79
CA HIS A 35 -11.38 -0.90 11.02
C HIS A 35 -10.38 -0.52 9.93
N TYR A 36 -9.57 0.50 10.21
CA TYR A 36 -8.50 0.98 9.31
C TYR A 36 -7.10 0.55 9.74
N GLY A 37 -6.99 -0.55 10.52
CA GLY A 37 -5.73 -1.00 11.09
C GLY A 37 -5.16 0.03 12.07
N ASP A 38 -3.83 0.22 12.01
CA ASP A 38 -3.11 1.18 12.84
C ASP A 38 -2.95 2.55 12.11
N CYS A 39 -3.76 2.81 11.08
CA CYS A 39 -3.66 4.01 10.26
C CYS A 39 -4.39 5.19 10.87
N GLU A 40 -3.74 6.33 10.87
CA GLU A 40 -4.40 7.60 11.07
C GLU A 40 -5.13 7.99 9.76
N VAL A 41 -6.45 8.16 9.83
CA VAL A 41 -7.27 8.59 8.70
C VAL A 41 -7.61 10.07 8.81
N SER A 42 -7.82 10.73 7.67
CA SER A 42 -7.99 12.19 7.58
C SER A 42 -9.05 12.58 6.54
N GLY A 43 -9.51 13.83 6.61
CA GLY A 43 -10.57 14.33 5.74
C GLY A 43 -11.95 14.07 6.33
N ARG A 44 -12.99 14.03 5.48
CA ARG A 44 -14.37 13.81 5.89
C ARG A 44 -14.83 12.40 5.54
N TYR A 45 -15.40 11.70 6.53
CA TYR A 45 -15.98 10.37 6.33
C TYR A 45 -17.14 10.42 5.33
N GLY A 46 -17.13 9.53 4.34
CA GLY A 46 -18.22 9.39 3.37
C GLY A 46 -18.39 10.60 2.44
N GLU A 47 -17.32 11.38 2.20
CA GLU A 47 -17.35 12.51 1.26
C GLU A 47 -17.55 12.06 -0.18
N PHE A 48 -17.04 10.90 -0.53
CA PHE A 48 -17.11 10.27 -1.85
C PHE A 48 -17.97 9.03 -1.82
N HIS A 49 -18.48 8.63 -2.97
CA HIS A 49 -19.33 7.45 -3.09
C HIS A 49 -18.73 6.50 -4.12
N LEU A 50 -18.41 5.29 -3.66
CA LEU A 50 -17.94 4.18 -4.50
C LEU A 50 -19.02 3.08 -4.54
N SER A 51 -18.93 2.25 -5.56
CA SER A 51 -19.71 1.01 -5.72
C SER A 51 -18.78 -0.19 -5.52
N PRO A 52 -18.34 -0.49 -4.27
CA PRO A 52 -17.26 -1.42 -4.02
C PRO A 52 -17.66 -2.86 -4.34
N GLU A 53 -16.68 -3.68 -4.75
CA GLU A 53 -16.84 -5.12 -5.00
C GLU A 53 -17.34 -5.88 -3.76
N THR A 54 -16.93 -5.43 -2.59
CA THR A 54 -17.40 -5.99 -1.31
C THR A 54 -18.14 -4.93 -0.51
N ALA A 55 -19.40 -5.16 -0.17
CA ALA A 55 -20.21 -4.22 0.62
C ALA A 55 -19.48 -3.80 1.91
N GLY A 56 -19.36 -2.48 2.14
CA GLY A 56 -18.72 -1.90 3.32
C GLY A 56 -17.19 -2.04 3.36
N ALA A 57 -16.54 -2.53 2.31
CA ALA A 57 -15.10 -2.70 2.28
C ALA A 57 -14.48 -2.22 0.97
N LEU A 58 -13.31 -1.59 1.03
CA LEU A 58 -12.46 -1.33 -0.12
C LEU A 58 -11.60 -2.57 -0.38
N THR A 59 -11.84 -3.29 -1.47
CA THR A 59 -11.07 -4.48 -1.85
C THR A 59 -9.82 -4.04 -2.61
N VAL A 60 -8.64 -4.29 -2.03
CA VAL A 60 -7.36 -3.87 -2.57
C VAL A 60 -6.46 -5.06 -2.87
N LYS A 61 -6.08 -5.22 -4.14
CA LYS A 61 -5.05 -6.19 -4.54
C LYS A 61 -3.65 -5.62 -4.32
N THR A 62 -2.77 -6.47 -3.80
CA THR A 62 -1.35 -6.15 -3.61
C THR A 62 -0.48 -7.40 -3.75
N THR A 63 0.84 -7.21 -3.70
CA THR A 63 1.83 -8.31 -3.65
C THR A 63 2.56 -8.27 -2.32
N LEU A 64 2.50 -9.34 -1.55
CA LEU A 64 3.13 -9.45 -0.23
C LEU A 64 4.27 -10.47 -0.25
N PRO A 65 5.27 -10.29 0.62
CA PRO A 65 5.45 -9.20 1.58
C PRO A 65 6.03 -7.94 0.93
N ALA A 66 5.57 -6.75 1.35
CA ALA A 66 6.06 -5.45 0.88
C ALA A 66 6.29 -4.50 2.07
N PRO A 67 7.39 -4.66 2.81
CA PRO A 67 7.65 -3.93 4.05
C PRO A 67 7.82 -2.42 3.84
N GLY A 68 7.19 -1.64 4.73
CA GLY A 68 7.07 -0.19 4.61
C GLY A 68 5.85 0.24 3.78
N TRP A 69 5.46 -0.57 2.80
CA TRP A 69 4.27 -0.36 1.96
C TRP A 69 3.04 -1.05 2.56
N TRP A 70 3.21 -2.32 2.94
CA TRP A 70 2.25 -3.20 3.57
C TRP A 70 2.94 -3.91 4.72
N ASN A 71 2.71 -3.49 5.96
CA ASN A 71 3.37 -4.07 7.13
C ASN A 71 2.56 -5.27 7.66
N GLY A 72 3.01 -6.44 7.29
CA GLY A 72 2.43 -7.74 7.57
C GLY A 72 2.88 -8.75 6.51
N ASP A 73 2.94 -10.02 6.84
CA ASP A 73 3.44 -11.08 5.94
C ASP A 73 2.29 -11.76 5.16
N ALA A 74 1.05 -11.56 5.58
CA ALA A 74 -0.15 -12.11 4.97
C ALA A 74 -1.29 -11.07 4.96
N ALA A 75 -2.25 -11.23 4.08
CA ALA A 75 -3.34 -10.29 3.87
C ALA A 75 -4.14 -9.95 5.15
N ASP A 76 -4.34 -10.92 6.02
CA ASP A 76 -5.05 -10.79 7.29
C ASP A 76 -4.20 -10.18 8.43
N SER A 77 -2.89 -10.17 8.27
CA SER A 77 -1.94 -9.62 9.27
C SER A 77 -1.54 -8.18 8.98
N VAL A 78 -1.82 -7.64 7.79
CA VAL A 78 -1.49 -6.27 7.43
C VAL A 78 -2.38 -5.28 8.16
N LYS A 79 -1.74 -4.33 8.90
CA LYS A 79 -2.45 -3.29 9.65
C LYS A 79 -1.90 -1.88 9.45
N SER A 80 -0.77 -1.74 8.74
CA SER A 80 -0.14 -0.44 8.50
C SER A 80 0.74 -0.48 7.25
N GLY A 81 1.37 0.63 6.93
CA GLY A 81 2.23 0.81 5.78
C GLY A 81 1.73 1.93 4.86
N TYR A 82 2.58 2.42 3.99
CA TYR A 82 2.28 3.57 3.14
C TYR A 82 1.02 3.33 2.28
N GLU A 83 1.02 2.26 1.48
CA GLU A 83 -0.12 1.95 0.59
C GLU A 83 -1.32 1.41 1.34
N TYR A 84 -1.11 0.65 2.44
CA TYR A 84 -2.23 0.23 3.28
C TYR A 84 -2.95 1.44 3.90
N CYS A 85 -2.21 2.41 4.45
CA CYS A 85 -2.82 3.60 5.05
C CYS A 85 -3.36 4.59 3.99
N MET A 86 -2.81 4.58 2.76
CA MET A 86 -3.45 5.24 1.62
C MET A 86 -4.82 4.61 1.34
N ALA A 87 -4.90 3.28 1.24
CA ALA A 87 -6.16 2.55 1.06
C ALA A 87 -7.15 2.80 2.22
N ALA A 88 -6.68 2.84 3.47
CA ALA A 88 -7.48 3.16 4.64
C ALA A 88 -8.10 4.57 4.54
N ASN A 89 -7.34 5.57 4.08
CA ASN A 89 -7.84 6.91 3.86
C ASN A 89 -8.84 6.97 2.69
N ILE A 90 -8.63 6.20 1.62
CA ILE A 90 -9.59 6.07 0.52
C ILE A 90 -10.90 5.46 1.04
N ALA A 91 -10.83 4.37 1.78
CA ALA A 91 -12.00 3.72 2.39
C ALA A 91 -12.76 4.69 3.31
N TYR A 92 -12.07 5.36 4.22
CA TYR A 92 -12.65 6.35 5.14
C TYR A 92 -13.39 7.47 4.39
N ARG A 93 -12.75 8.10 3.40
CA ARG A 93 -13.36 9.20 2.62
C ARG A 93 -14.52 8.73 1.76
N SER A 94 -14.58 7.43 1.47
CA SER A 94 -15.69 6.81 0.72
C SER A 94 -16.80 6.24 1.60
N GLY A 95 -16.70 6.38 2.94
CA GLY A 95 -17.71 5.85 3.87
C GLY A 95 -17.70 4.32 3.96
N LEU A 96 -16.57 3.67 3.64
CA LEU A 96 -16.39 2.24 3.77
C LEU A 96 -15.74 1.91 5.11
N ASP A 97 -16.16 0.82 5.75
CA ASP A 97 -15.77 0.50 7.14
C ASP A 97 -14.36 -0.08 7.27
N ARG A 98 -13.82 -0.67 6.21
CA ARG A 98 -12.53 -1.37 6.25
C ARG A 98 -11.86 -1.49 4.90
N VAL A 99 -10.57 -1.86 4.94
CA VAL A 99 -9.80 -2.34 3.78
C VAL A 99 -9.80 -3.87 3.78
N LYS A 100 -10.20 -4.48 2.66
CA LYS A 100 -10.06 -5.91 2.40
C LYS A 100 -8.84 -6.12 1.52
N VAL A 101 -7.80 -6.75 2.07
CA VAL A 101 -6.52 -6.99 1.35
C VAL A 101 -6.58 -8.33 0.63
N GLU A 102 -6.20 -8.34 -0.64
CA GLU A 102 -6.03 -9.56 -1.44
C GLU A 102 -4.59 -9.64 -1.95
N ASN A 103 -3.91 -10.75 -1.64
CA ASN A 103 -2.54 -10.98 -2.08
C ASN A 103 -2.51 -11.79 -3.36
N ALA A 104 -1.78 -11.30 -4.37
CA ALA A 104 -1.55 -12.00 -5.64
C ALA A 104 -0.12 -11.77 -6.13
N PRO A 105 0.43 -12.67 -6.96
CA PRO A 105 1.71 -12.44 -7.63
C PRO A 105 1.68 -11.17 -8.50
N PHE A 106 2.75 -10.38 -8.49
CA PHE A 106 2.80 -9.11 -9.22
C PHE A 106 2.42 -9.22 -10.71
N PRO A 107 2.89 -10.21 -11.48
CA PRO A 107 2.48 -10.37 -12.88
C PRO A 107 0.97 -10.57 -13.05
N GLU A 108 0.30 -11.19 -12.08
CA GLU A 108 -1.16 -11.34 -12.08
C GLU A 108 -1.85 -10.01 -11.82
N VAL A 109 -1.41 -9.25 -10.81
CA VAL A 109 -1.95 -7.92 -10.46
C VAL A 109 -1.96 -6.99 -11.66
N VAL A 110 -0.87 -6.95 -12.45
CA VAL A 110 -0.73 -6.04 -13.59
C VAL A 110 -1.27 -6.59 -14.91
N SER A 111 -1.80 -7.82 -14.91
CA SER A 111 -2.21 -8.52 -16.14
C SER A 111 -3.49 -7.99 -16.78
N GLY A 112 -4.35 -7.32 -16.00
CA GLY A 112 -5.70 -6.91 -16.41
C GLY A 112 -6.66 -8.08 -16.69
N ARG A 113 -6.39 -9.28 -16.14
CA ARG A 113 -7.22 -10.49 -16.34
C ARG A 113 -8.29 -10.67 -15.28
N THR A 114 -8.20 -9.95 -14.18
CA THR A 114 -9.17 -10.00 -13.08
C THR A 114 -9.72 -8.60 -12.84
N ASP A 115 -10.97 -8.53 -12.41
CA ASP A 115 -11.73 -7.32 -12.12
C ASP A 115 -12.49 -7.42 -10.78
N ASP A 116 -12.15 -8.40 -9.95
CA ASP A 116 -12.75 -8.73 -8.67
C ASP A 116 -12.19 -7.89 -7.49
N PHE A 117 -11.75 -6.66 -7.77
CA PHE A 117 -11.18 -5.71 -6.80
C PHE A 117 -11.52 -4.27 -7.18
N ASP A 118 -11.51 -3.36 -6.20
CA ASP A 118 -11.76 -1.93 -6.45
C ASP A 118 -10.53 -1.24 -7.01
N LEU A 119 -9.35 -1.49 -6.43
CA LEU A 119 -8.06 -1.00 -6.92
C LEU A 119 -6.92 -1.94 -6.51
N ALA A 120 -5.79 -1.81 -7.20
CA ALA A 120 -4.54 -2.45 -6.79
C ALA A 120 -3.48 -1.42 -6.45
N LEU A 121 -2.78 -1.65 -5.33
CA LEU A 121 -1.65 -0.87 -4.83
C LEU A 121 -0.50 -1.85 -4.54
N ALA A 122 0.49 -1.88 -5.40
CA ALA A 122 1.65 -2.78 -5.31
C ALA A 122 2.88 -2.13 -5.96
N GLN A 123 3.12 -0.85 -5.65
CA GLN A 123 4.19 -0.03 -6.21
C GLN A 123 4.18 -0.10 -7.75
N ILE A 124 2.99 0.01 -8.35
CA ILE A 124 2.78 -0.27 -9.77
C ILE A 124 3.18 0.94 -10.61
N THR A 125 4.29 0.83 -11.32
CA THR A 125 4.69 1.84 -12.31
C THR A 125 3.66 1.93 -13.42
N ILE A 126 3.22 3.15 -13.71
CA ILE A 126 2.35 3.46 -14.84
C ILE A 126 3.14 3.32 -16.13
N THR A 127 2.75 2.41 -17.02
CA THR A 127 3.36 2.25 -18.34
C THR A 127 2.31 2.25 -19.46
N PRO A 128 2.70 2.59 -20.70
CA PRO A 128 1.79 2.50 -21.86
C PRO A 128 1.22 1.08 -22.05
N GLU A 129 2.03 0.05 -21.78
CA GLU A 129 1.65 -1.37 -21.89
C GLU A 129 0.54 -1.70 -20.90
N ARG A 130 0.72 -1.36 -19.63
CA ARG A 130 -0.25 -1.59 -18.57
C ARG A 130 -1.54 -0.79 -18.77
N ARG A 131 -1.44 0.44 -19.31
CA ARG A 131 -2.62 1.26 -19.64
C ARG A 131 -3.50 0.66 -20.75
N ARG A 132 -3.01 -0.29 -21.53
CA ARG A 132 -3.85 -1.00 -22.52
C ARG A 132 -4.84 -1.96 -21.86
N VAL A 133 -4.48 -2.54 -20.73
CA VAL A 133 -5.24 -3.61 -20.07
C VAL A 133 -5.91 -3.16 -18.76
N ALA A 134 -5.48 -2.06 -18.17
CA ALA A 134 -6.01 -1.51 -16.93
C ALA A 134 -6.09 0.02 -17.01
N ASP A 135 -6.83 0.63 -16.08
CA ASP A 135 -6.81 2.08 -15.89
C ASP A 135 -5.93 2.45 -14.69
N PHE A 136 -5.49 3.70 -14.60
CA PHE A 136 -4.58 4.17 -13.57
C PHE A 136 -4.98 5.51 -13.03
N SER A 137 -4.71 5.73 -11.75
CA SER A 137 -4.76 7.03 -11.11
C SER A 137 -3.69 7.99 -11.67
N PRO A 138 -3.74 9.28 -11.30
CA PRO A 138 -2.55 10.12 -11.27
C PRO A 138 -1.43 9.47 -10.46
N PRO A 139 -0.14 9.74 -10.78
CA PRO A 139 0.97 9.16 -10.01
C PRO A 139 0.99 9.72 -8.58
N TYR A 140 1.05 8.83 -7.58
CA TYR A 140 1.10 9.21 -6.17
C TYR A 140 2.52 9.22 -5.59
N LEU A 141 3.50 8.60 -6.26
CA LEU A 141 4.90 8.58 -5.85
C LEU A 141 5.81 8.32 -7.06
N SER A 142 7.00 8.94 -7.08
CA SER A 142 8.02 8.70 -8.11
C SER A 142 9.08 7.73 -7.60
N SER A 143 9.63 6.91 -8.49
CA SER A 143 10.75 6.01 -8.20
C SER A 143 11.81 6.05 -9.31
N THR A 144 13.00 5.56 -8.96
CA THR A 144 14.13 5.30 -9.86
C THR A 144 14.43 3.81 -9.81
N LEU A 145 15.29 3.29 -10.68
CA LEU A 145 15.77 1.91 -10.60
C LEU A 145 17.10 1.85 -9.86
N GLY A 146 17.12 1.17 -8.71
CA GLY A 146 18.28 1.01 -7.86
C GLY A 146 19.09 -0.24 -8.22
N VAL A 147 20.34 -0.24 -7.75
CA VAL A 147 21.25 -1.40 -7.84
C VAL A 147 21.66 -1.80 -6.43
N LEU A 148 21.25 -2.99 -6.00
CA LEU A 148 21.58 -3.60 -4.71
C LEU A 148 22.64 -4.69 -4.93
N ILE A 149 23.66 -4.71 -4.09
CA ILE A 149 24.72 -5.71 -4.10
C ILE A 149 25.01 -6.21 -2.69
N ARG A 150 25.78 -7.30 -2.55
CA ARG A 150 26.37 -7.66 -1.25
C ARG A 150 27.37 -6.58 -0.81
N ASP A 151 27.53 -6.41 0.50
CA ASP A 151 28.39 -5.37 1.05
C ASP A 151 29.88 -5.58 0.70
N ASP A 152 30.31 -6.83 0.56
CA ASP A 152 31.68 -7.23 0.21
C ASP A 152 31.97 -7.24 -1.30
N GLU A 153 30.96 -6.96 -2.15
CA GLU A 153 31.13 -6.93 -3.61
C GLU A 153 31.52 -5.55 -4.13
N ASN A 154 32.24 -5.56 -5.26
CA ASN A 154 32.62 -4.34 -5.97
C ASN A 154 31.93 -4.28 -7.35
N VAL A 155 30.64 -3.91 -7.34
CA VAL A 155 29.86 -3.66 -8.56
C VAL A 155 29.52 -2.17 -8.63
N GLY A 156 29.69 -1.57 -9.79
CA GLY A 156 29.41 -0.18 -10.06
C GLY A 156 29.01 0.07 -11.52
N ALA A 157 28.92 1.32 -11.91
CA ALA A 157 28.49 1.72 -13.26
C ALA A 157 29.33 1.09 -14.38
N ASP A 158 30.63 0.86 -14.13
CA ASP A 158 31.58 0.41 -15.16
C ASP A 158 31.50 -1.10 -15.43
N ASN A 159 31.07 -1.90 -14.45
CA ASN A 159 31.08 -3.36 -14.56
C ASN A 159 29.74 -4.03 -14.33
N ILE A 160 28.67 -3.30 -14.07
CA ILE A 160 27.31 -3.86 -13.81
C ILE A 160 26.85 -4.78 -14.94
N ARG A 161 27.25 -4.55 -16.18
CA ARG A 161 26.87 -5.40 -17.33
C ARG A 161 27.59 -6.74 -17.37
N ASP A 162 28.68 -6.90 -16.61
CA ASP A 162 29.50 -8.11 -16.65
C ASP A 162 29.27 -9.05 -15.46
N VAL A 163 28.29 -8.73 -14.62
CA VAL A 163 27.92 -9.51 -13.45
C VAL A 163 26.59 -10.25 -13.65
N ARG A 164 26.28 -11.22 -12.77
CA ARG A 164 25.00 -11.93 -12.77
C ARG A 164 23.94 -11.03 -12.14
N ILE A 165 22.92 -10.66 -12.90
CA ILE A 165 21.86 -9.76 -12.45
C ILE A 165 20.59 -10.54 -12.17
N GLY A 166 19.94 -10.24 -11.02
CA GLY A 166 18.61 -10.67 -10.68
C GLY A 166 17.60 -9.53 -10.82
N VAL A 167 16.40 -9.87 -11.27
CA VAL A 167 15.26 -8.98 -11.42
C VAL A 167 13.99 -9.63 -10.89
N ALA A 168 12.99 -8.84 -10.51
CA ALA A 168 11.67 -9.36 -10.21
C ALA A 168 10.86 -9.45 -11.52
N GLU A 169 10.24 -10.61 -11.77
CA GLU A 169 9.53 -10.92 -13.01
C GLU A 169 8.40 -9.92 -13.31
N GLY A 170 8.34 -9.45 -14.57
CA GLY A 170 7.26 -8.57 -15.07
C GLY A 170 7.32 -7.13 -14.55
N THR A 171 8.42 -6.74 -13.88
CA THR A 171 8.63 -5.38 -13.40
C THR A 171 9.26 -4.49 -14.48
N THR A 172 9.26 -3.19 -14.23
CA THR A 172 9.99 -2.23 -15.09
C THR A 172 11.51 -2.36 -14.94
N GLY A 173 12.00 -2.89 -13.81
CA GLY A 173 13.39 -3.26 -13.61
C GLY A 173 13.83 -4.40 -14.53
N ASP A 174 12.99 -5.43 -14.66
CA ASP A 174 13.18 -6.55 -15.59
C ASP A 174 13.29 -6.05 -17.03
N ALA A 175 12.27 -5.31 -17.51
CA ALA A 175 12.28 -4.72 -18.85
C ALA A 175 13.49 -3.78 -19.08
N PHE A 176 13.90 -3.00 -18.07
CA PHE A 176 15.07 -2.13 -18.18
C PHE A 176 16.37 -2.91 -18.36
N VAL A 177 16.56 -3.98 -17.61
CA VAL A 177 17.76 -4.81 -17.69
C VAL A 177 17.85 -5.50 -19.06
N GLU A 178 16.75 -6.07 -19.54
CA GLU A 178 16.71 -6.76 -20.83
C GLU A 178 16.87 -5.78 -22.03
N ASP A 179 16.15 -4.66 -22.02
CA ASP A 179 16.03 -3.78 -23.19
C ASP A 179 17.09 -2.69 -23.24
N ARG A 180 17.53 -2.20 -22.08
CA ARG A 180 18.38 -1.01 -21.96
C ARG A 180 19.79 -1.33 -21.44
N LEU A 181 19.90 -2.04 -20.32
CA LEU A 181 21.19 -2.36 -19.71
C LEU A 181 21.94 -3.43 -20.52
N LYS A 182 21.25 -4.48 -20.99
CA LYS A 182 21.76 -5.54 -21.86
C LYS A 182 23.04 -6.17 -21.31
N PRO A 183 22.98 -6.86 -20.17
CA PRO A 183 24.17 -7.46 -19.56
C PRO A 183 24.77 -8.56 -20.46
N THR A 184 26.06 -8.84 -20.27
CA THR A 184 26.77 -9.91 -21.00
C THR A 184 26.46 -11.30 -20.48
N LYS A 185 25.93 -11.42 -19.26
CA LYS A 185 25.51 -12.69 -18.63
C LYS A 185 23.98 -12.80 -18.66
N PRO A 186 23.44 -14.05 -18.65
CA PRO A 186 22.01 -14.25 -18.53
C PRO A 186 21.43 -13.61 -17.28
N VAL A 187 20.28 -12.96 -17.42
CA VAL A 187 19.47 -12.39 -16.32
C VAL A 187 18.71 -13.53 -15.63
N THR A 188 18.58 -13.45 -14.31
CA THR A 188 17.74 -14.36 -13.53
C THR A 188 16.51 -13.63 -13.03
N ALA A 189 15.33 -14.03 -13.51
CA ALA A 189 14.05 -13.52 -13.03
C ALA A 189 13.57 -14.32 -11.81
N PHE A 190 13.04 -13.62 -10.80
CA PHE A 190 12.51 -14.18 -9.57
C PHE A 190 11.03 -13.83 -9.43
N ALA A 191 10.27 -14.76 -8.86
CA ALA A 191 8.83 -14.57 -8.66
C ALA A 191 8.51 -13.53 -7.56
N ASN A 192 9.45 -13.27 -6.65
CA ASN A 192 9.27 -12.33 -5.53
C ASN A 192 10.60 -11.76 -5.04
N ASP A 193 10.53 -10.61 -4.37
CA ASP A 193 11.69 -9.91 -3.86
C ASP A 193 12.47 -10.67 -2.77
N PRO A 194 11.83 -11.36 -1.80
CA PRO A 194 12.57 -12.14 -0.80
C PRO A 194 13.48 -13.21 -1.38
N GLU A 195 13.01 -13.95 -2.40
CA GLU A 195 13.82 -14.95 -3.10
C GLU A 195 14.99 -14.32 -3.85
N MET A 196 14.74 -13.21 -4.53
CA MET A 196 15.75 -12.44 -5.27
C MET A 196 16.86 -11.94 -4.34
N VAL A 197 16.49 -11.31 -3.21
CA VAL A 197 17.48 -10.81 -2.24
C VAL A 197 18.21 -11.95 -1.53
N THR A 198 17.55 -13.05 -1.23
CA THR A 198 18.20 -14.25 -0.69
C THR A 198 19.22 -14.81 -1.70
N ALA A 199 18.88 -14.86 -2.98
CA ALA A 199 19.81 -15.28 -4.04
C ALA A 199 21.05 -14.37 -4.13
N LEU A 200 20.88 -13.07 -3.90
CA LEU A 200 21.98 -12.13 -3.81
C LEU A 200 22.90 -12.44 -2.60
N GLU A 201 22.32 -12.63 -1.42
CA GLU A 201 23.08 -12.95 -0.20
C GLU A 201 23.85 -14.27 -0.31
N GLU A 202 23.26 -15.28 -0.93
CA GLU A 202 23.89 -16.58 -1.18
C GLU A 202 24.93 -16.57 -2.32
N GLY A 203 25.12 -15.44 -3.01
CA GLY A 203 26.04 -15.32 -4.12
C GLY A 203 25.61 -16.08 -5.37
N ARG A 204 24.31 -16.41 -5.52
CA ARG A 204 23.76 -16.97 -6.77
C ARG A 204 23.67 -15.92 -7.87
N ILE A 205 23.45 -14.67 -7.50
CA ILE A 205 23.54 -13.47 -8.33
C ILE A 205 24.48 -12.46 -7.66
N ASP A 206 24.95 -11.47 -8.41
CA ASP A 206 25.94 -10.48 -7.94
C ASP A 206 25.32 -9.10 -7.72
N ALA A 207 24.23 -8.80 -8.42
CA ALA A 207 23.47 -7.56 -8.30
C ALA A 207 21.98 -7.80 -8.50
N VAL A 208 21.18 -6.94 -7.88
CA VAL A 208 19.73 -6.83 -8.12
C VAL A 208 19.46 -5.47 -8.73
N VAL A 209 18.62 -5.42 -9.77
CA VAL A 209 18.07 -4.19 -10.33
C VAL A 209 16.57 -4.18 -10.12
N HIS A 210 16.10 -3.23 -9.32
CA HIS A 210 14.69 -3.06 -8.99
C HIS A 210 14.41 -1.62 -8.56
N ASP A 211 13.17 -1.26 -8.31
CA ASP A 211 12.81 0.09 -7.87
C ASP A 211 13.57 0.47 -6.60
N THR A 212 14.22 1.64 -6.64
CA THR A 212 15.04 2.14 -5.53
C THR A 212 14.26 2.17 -4.22
N THR A 213 13.00 2.60 -4.27
CA THR A 213 12.13 2.71 -3.10
C THR A 213 11.77 1.36 -2.48
N ILE A 214 11.82 0.27 -3.25
CA ILE A 214 11.66 -1.11 -2.75
C ILE A 214 12.98 -1.58 -2.13
N LEU A 215 14.08 -1.40 -2.85
CA LEU A 215 15.40 -1.88 -2.42
C LEU A 215 15.91 -1.21 -1.14
N LEU A 216 15.53 0.04 -0.87
CA LEU A 216 15.95 0.80 0.32
C LEU A 216 15.56 0.16 1.66
N ALA A 217 14.54 -0.70 1.68
CA ALA A 217 14.14 -1.41 2.89
C ALA A 217 15.08 -2.58 3.26
N TYR A 218 15.91 -3.06 2.34
CA TYR A 218 16.70 -4.28 2.55
C TYR A 218 17.99 -4.09 3.36
N PRO A 219 18.80 -3.03 3.21
CA PRO A 219 20.03 -2.88 3.98
C PRO A 219 19.84 -3.00 5.49
N GLN A 220 18.82 -2.35 6.05
CA GLN A 220 18.51 -2.47 7.48
C GLN A 220 18.01 -3.87 7.86
N LYS A 221 17.11 -4.44 7.08
CA LYS A 221 16.54 -5.78 7.33
C LYS A 221 17.57 -6.90 7.23
N ARG A 222 18.61 -6.69 6.45
CA ARG A 222 19.69 -7.63 6.24
C ARG A 222 20.97 -7.27 7.01
N GLU A 223 20.85 -6.43 8.04
CA GLU A 223 21.95 -6.10 8.95
C GLU A 223 23.23 -5.60 8.24
N GLY A 224 23.06 -4.85 7.15
CA GLY A 224 24.17 -4.33 6.36
C GLY A 224 24.87 -5.33 5.43
N ARG A 225 24.34 -6.56 5.28
CA ARG A 225 24.92 -7.56 4.35
C ARG A 225 24.73 -7.20 2.88
N VAL A 226 23.81 -6.28 2.60
CA VAL A 226 23.55 -5.75 1.26
C VAL A 226 23.50 -4.22 1.32
N ARG A 227 23.85 -3.56 0.21
CA ARG A 227 23.84 -2.11 0.09
C ARG A 227 23.45 -1.65 -1.31
N LEU A 228 22.83 -0.47 -1.41
CA LEU A 228 22.61 0.18 -2.70
C LEU A 228 23.87 0.93 -3.11
N VAL A 229 24.31 0.72 -4.36
CA VAL A 229 25.52 1.31 -4.91
C VAL A 229 25.27 2.35 -6.00
N GLY A 230 24.07 2.34 -6.58
CA GLY A 230 23.72 3.26 -7.64
C GLY A 230 22.24 3.20 -7.98
N GLN A 231 21.81 4.14 -8.81
CA GLN A 231 20.45 4.18 -9.33
C GLN A 231 20.42 4.77 -10.75
N TYR A 232 19.44 4.37 -11.54
CA TYR A 232 19.19 4.91 -12.88
C TYR A 232 18.00 5.87 -12.84
N ARG A 233 18.14 7.01 -13.55
CA ARG A 233 17.01 7.93 -13.74
C ARG A 233 15.96 7.28 -14.61
N THR A 234 14.72 7.40 -14.16
CA THR A 234 13.53 6.96 -14.88
C THR A 234 12.45 8.01 -14.74
N ASP A 235 11.52 8.07 -15.71
CA ASP A 235 10.32 8.89 -15.60
C ASP A 235 9.17 8.05 -15.01
N GLN A 236 9.47 7.24 -13.99
CA GLN A 236 8.51 6.31 -13.39
C GLN A 236 7.71 6.97 -12.28
N GLY A 237 6.39 6.76 -12.33
CA GLY A 237 5.47 7.11 -11.25
C GLY A 237 4.58 5.93 -10.92
N TYR A 238 4.38 5.68 -9.61
CA TYR A 238 3.43 4.69 -9.13
C TYR A 238 2.02 5.24 -9.20
N GLY A 239 1.10 4.44 -9.72
CA GLY A 239 -0.33 4.73 -9.72
C GLY A 239 -1.14 3.58 -9.14
N ALA A 240 -2.26 3.90 -8.55
CA ALA A 240 -3.28 2.90 -8.28
C ALA A 240 -3.79 2.34 -9.60
N LEU A 241 -3.83 1.03 -9.72
CA LEU A 241 -4.38 0.34 -10.89
C LEU A 241 -5.84 0.01 -10.63
N TYR A 242 -6.69 0.25 -11.62
CA TYR A 242 -8.11 -0.07 -11.59
C TYR A 242 -8.44 -1.10 -12.66
N PRO A 243 -9.47 -1.94 -12.46
CA PRO A 243 -10.05 -2.71 -13.55
C PRO A 243 -10.37 -1.81 -14.74
N LYS A 244 -10.17 -2.33 -15.96
CA LYS A 244 -10.39 -1.54 -17.16
C LYS A 244 -11.85 -1.11 -17.30
N GLY A 245 -12.08 0.22 -17.37
CA GLY A 245 -13.43 0.78 -17.44
C GLY A 245 -14.18 0.81 -16.11
N SER A 246 -13.48 0.70 -14.96
CA SER A 246 -14.07 0.82 -13.63
C SER A 246 -15.00 2.03 -13.52
N PRO A 247 -16.25 1.86 -13.05
CA PRO A 247 -17.19 2.96 -12.86
C PRO A 247 -16.71 3.97 -11.82
N ASP A 248 -15.95 3.51 -10.84
CA ASP A 248 -15.47 4.31 -9.70
C ASP A 248 -14.17 5.07 -10.00
N ARG A 249 -13.55 4.85 -11.17
CA ARG A 249 -12.27 5.46 -11.55
C ARG A 249 -12.23 6.96 -11.25
N ARG A 250 -13.25 7.72 -11.67
CA ARG A 250 -13.26 9.18 -11.51
C ARG A 250 -13.25 9.61 -10.03
N GLU A 251 -14.01 8.90 -9.20
CA GLU A 251 -14.07 9.21 -7.77
C GLU A 251 -12.77 8.79 -7.07
N LEU A 252 -12.21 7.64 -7.41
CA LEU A 252 -10.90 7.19 -6.92
C LEU A 252 -9.78 8.15 -7.30
N ASP A 253 -9.74 8.63 -8.56
CA ASP A 253 -8.78 9.65 -9.01
C ASP A 253 -8.88 10.91 -8.14
N ARG A 254 -10.10 11.43 -7.90
CA ARG A 254 -10.34 12.63 -7.08
C ARG A 254 -9.91 12.45 -5.62
N ILE A 255 -10.16 11.27 -5.04
CA ILE A 255 -9.73 10.97 -3.67
C ILE A 255 -8.20 10.97 -3.60
N ILE A 256 -7.52 10.32 -4.56
CA ILE A 256 -6.06 10.24 -4.59
C ILE A 256 -5.44 11.63 -4.81
N GLU A 257 -5.98 12.44 -5.72
CA GLU A 257 -5.57 13.84 -5.91
C GLU A 257 -5.72 14.63 -4.61
N GLN A 258 -6.84 14.49 -3.91
CA GLN A 258 -7.05 15.16 -2.63
C GLN A 258 -6.05 14.69 -1.56
N LEU A 259 -5.71 13.39 -1.50
CA LEU A 259 -4.69 12.86 -0.58
C LEU A 259 -3.29 13.39 -0.88
N ILE A 260 -2.99 13.69 -2.15
CA ILE A 260 -1.74 14.34 -2.56
C ILE A 260 -1.76 15.80 -2.11
N ASP A 261 -2.82 16.53 -2.46
CA ASP A 261 -2.92 17.99 -2.30
C ASP A 261 -2.97 18.42 -0.82
N ASP A 262 -3.64 17.66 0.03
CA ASP A 262 -3.75 17.96 1.46
C ASP A 262 -2.54 17.48 2.30
N GLY A 263 -1.56 16.84 1.65
CA GLY A 263 -0.32 16.39 2.28
C GLY A 263 -0.43 15.06 3.03
N THR A 264 -1.58 14.37 2.97
CA THR A 264 -1.75 13.06 3.62
C THR A 264 -0.70 12.06 3.14
N LEU A 265 -0.50 11.95 1.80
CA LEU A 265 0.51 11.02 1.26
C LEU A 265 1.94 11.43 1.63
N ALA A 266 2.25 12.73 1.71
CA ALA A 266 3.56 13.20 2.15
C ALA A 266 3.81 12.79 3.62
N LYS A 267 2.81 12.92 4.51
CA LYS A 267 2.90 12.46 5.90
C LYS A 267 3.12 10.95 5.99
N LEU A 268 2.35 10.15 5.24
CA LEU A 268 2.50 8.69 5.19
C LEU A 268 3.89 8.28 4.70
N SER A 269 4.45 8.97 3.69
CA SER A 269 5.80 8.72 3.19
C SER A 269 6.85 8.90 4.29
N VAL A 270 6.77 9.99 5.07
CA VAL A 270 7.70 10.23 6.19
C VAL A 270 7.60 9.13 7.24
N VAL A 271 6.36 8.75 7.62
CA VAL A 271 6.11 7.79 8.69
C VAL A 271 6.57 6.38 8.32
N TYR A 272 6.22 5.91 7.12
CA TYR A 272 6.41 4.52 6.75
C TYR A 272 7.64 4.27 5.88
N LEU A 273 7.86 5.10 4.86
CA LEU A 273 8.97 4.92 3.94
C LEU A 273 10.26 5.51 4.50
N GLY A 274 10.20 6.69 5.14
CA GLY A 274 11.36 7.29 5.80
C GLY A 274 11.98 6.38 6.85
N ALA A 275 11.14 5.72 7.66
CA ALA A 275 11.59 4.75 8.66
C ALA A 275 12.15 3.46 8.04
N ALA A 276 11.59 3.00 6.91
CA ALA A 276 11.99 1.76 6.24
C ALA A 276 13.27 1.93 5.42
N PHE A 277 13.52 3.12 4.86
CA PHE A 277 14.60 3.32 3.87
C PHE A 277 16.01 3.36 4.45
N GLY A 278 16.17 3.73 5.72
CA GLY A 278 17.48 3.73 6.38
C GLY A 278 18.54 4.65 5.80
N GLN A 279 18.37 5.12 4.56
CA GLN A 279 19.24 6.08 3.89
C GLN A 279 18.44 7.00 2.97
N ASP A 280 18.99 8.19 2.71
CA ASP A 280 18.39 9.18 1.82
C ASP A 280 18.58 8.76 0.35
N PRO A 281 17.49 8.53 -0.42
CA PRO A 281 17.57 8.16 -1.84
C PRO A 281 18.36 9.16 -2.68
N ALA A 282 18.33 10.45 -2.32
CA ALA A 282 19.04 11.50 -3.04
C ALA A 282 20.58 11.39 -2.95
N LYS A 283 21.09 10.63 -1.98
CA LYS A 283 22.53 10.40 -1.79
C LYS A 283 23.05 9.20 -2.58
N ILE A 284 22.20 8.39 -3.19
CA ILE A 284 22.60 7.25 -4.02
C ILE A 284 23.09 7.79 -5.37
N PRO A 285 24.32 7.42 -5.80
CA PRO A 285 24.87 7.90 -7.07
C PRO A 285 24.02 7.50 -8.27
N TYR A 286 23.92 8.39 -9.27
CA TYR A 286 23.27 8.04 -10.53
C TYR A 286 24.25 7.34 -11.47
N PHE A 287 23.86 6.17 -11.95
CA PHE A 287 24.52 5.47 -13.04
C PHE A 287 23.99 5.94 -14.39
N THR A 288 24.82 5.87 -15.41
CA THR A 288 24.44 6.10 -16.80
C THR A 288 24.51 4.78 -17.55
N VAL A 289 23.48 4.49 -18.36
CA VAL A 289 23.58 3.39 -19.33
C VAL A 289 24.53 3.88 -20.43
N ALA A 290 25.66 3.19 -20.62
CA ALA A 290 26.54 3.50 -21.75
C ALA A 290 25.72 3.37 -23.04
N ALA A 291 25.81 4.40 -23.91
CA ALA A 291 25.19 4.30 -25.23
C ALA A 291 25.78 3.06 -25.92
N GLY A 292 24.91 2.10 -26.29
CA GLY A 292 25.35 0.87 -26.93
C GLY A 292 26.18 1.19 -28.18
N SER A 293 27.36 0.64 -28.23
CA SER A 293 28.21 0.59 -29.42
C SER A 293 27.60 -0.36 -30.45
#